data_58480145792363affcb3e9b1dfb75d8c
#
_entry.id   58480145792363affcb3e9b1dfb75d8c
#
_cell.length_a   1.000
_cell.length_b   1.000
_cell.length_c   1.000
_cell.angle_alpha   90.00
_cell.angle_beta   90.00
_cell.angle_gamma   90.00
#
_symmetry.space_group_name_H-M   'P 1'
#
loop_
_entity.id
_entity.type
_entity.pdbx_description
1 polymer ?
#
loop_
_entity_poly.entity_id
_entity_poly.type
_entity_poly.pdbx_seq_one_letter_code
_entity_poly.pdbx_strand_id
1 'polypeptide(L)'
;MMNLQEQISRIKTMMRLNENTTYQIYVDMGGVLFPSSSNDQVQVGTTEKPTDVKGFQNWVITTKKDNQILGRYGADGKWGKNTSNAWVKYGEEYKKINPNAKTTSGNSQGFIGSGLWNYIKNQNPIILTSIGTTNTEQKKQNKLKQTSSLGIPNDRVLFVTNGTDKAQYSGQNKILIDDSPENTQAWTGKGGVGITHKNNNQTIKMLSQYLQPQA
;
A
#
# COMPACT_ATOMS: atom_id res chain seq x y z
N MET A 1 -8.99 16.75 -45.58
CA MET A 1 -7.93 16.65 -44.55
C MET A 1 -8.38 17.42 -43.31
N MET A 2 -8.31 16.82 -42.18
CA MET A 2 -8.62 17.46 -40.88
C MET A 2 -7.53 18.51 -40.59
N ASN A 3 -7.91 19.73 -40.23
CA ASN A 3 -6.91 20.76 -39.94
C ASN A 3 -6.19 20.48 -38.59
N LEU A 4 -5.05 21.13 -38.37
CA LEU A 4 -4.22 20.92 -37.19
C LEU A 4 -4.99 21.23 -35.88
N GLN A 5 -5.86 22.24 -35.90
CA GLN A 5 -6.67 22.62 -34.74
C GLN A 5 -7.70 21.55 -34.38
N GLU A 6 -8.31 20.89 -35.36
CA GLU A 6 -9.21 19.76 -35.13
C GLU A 6 -8.48 18.54 -34.56
N GLN A 7 -7.25 18.27 -35.05
CA GLN A 7 -6.40 17.20 -34.51
C GLN A 7 -6.02 17.49 -33.06
N ILE A 8 -5.58 18.69 -32.72
CA ILE A 8 -5.26 19.12 -31.36
C ILE A 8 -6.48 19.03 -30.46
N SER A 9 -7.67 19.46 -30.93
CA SER A 9 -8.91 19.38 -30.16
C SER A 9 -9.30 17.92 -29.85
N ARG A 10 -9.18 17.02 -30.82
CA ARG A 10 -9.41 15.57 -30.60
C ARG A 10 -8.42 14.96 -29.66
N ILE A 11 -7.13 15.28 -29.77
CA ILE A 11 -6.10 14.83 -28.83
C ILE A 11 -6.41 15.33 -27.41
N LYS A 12 -6.76 16.60 -27.24
CA LYS A 12 -7.16 17.18 -25.95
C LYS A 12 -8.42 16.49 -25.39
N THR A 13 -9.40 16.18 -26.24
CA THR A 13 -10.62 15.45 -25.82
C THR A 13 -10.29 14.01 -25.40
N MET A 14 -9.44 13.31 -26.15
CA MET A 14 -8.97 11.97 -25.76
C MET A 14 -8.13 12.00 -24.47
N MET A 15 -7.27 13.01 -24.30
CA MET A 15 -6.52 13.20 -23.06
C MET A 15 -7.46 13.50 -21.88
N ARG A 16 -8.45 14.37 -22.05
CA ARG A 16 -9.45 14.66 -20.99
C ARG A 16 -10.33 13.47 -20.64
N LEU A 17 -10.64 12.60 -21.59
CA LEU A 17 -11.36 11.35 -21.30
C LEU A 17 -10.52 10.38 -20.46
N ASN A 18 -9.18 10.45 -20.56
CA ASN A 18 -8.28 9.72 -19.67
C ASN A 18 -8.07 10.41 -18.31
N GLU A 19 -8.26 11.74 -18.22
CA GLU A 19 -8.06 12.50 -16.98
C GLU A 19 -9.10 12.18 -15.89
N ASN A 20 -10.23 11.53 -16.22
CA ASN A 20 -11.28 11.12 -15.26
C ASN A 20 -11.42 9.60 -15.08
N THR A 21 -10.43 8.83 -15.49
CA THR A 21 -10.50 7.37 -15.31
C THR A 21 -10.27 7.01 -13.84
N THR A 22 -11.35 6.65 -13.15
CA THR A 22 -11.27 6.13 -11.79
C THR A 22 -10.90 4.65 -11.82
N TYR A 23 -9.77 4.30 -11.21
CA TYR A 23 -9.35 2.90 -11.08
C TYR A 23 -9.86 2.29 -9.79
N GLN A 24 -10.41 1.07 -9.87
CA GLN A 24 -10.66 0.26 -8.70
C GLN A 24 -9.41 -0.55 -8.35
N ILE A 25 -8.90 -0.37 -7.14
CA ILE A 25 -7.72 -1.07 -6.65
C ILE A 25 -8.14 -2.34 -5.93
N TYR A 26 -7.48 -3.44 -6.28
CA TYR A 26 -7.52 -4.73 -5.60
C TYR A 26 -6.14 -5.03 -5.02
N VAL A 27 -6.09 -5.50 -3.78
CA VAL A 27 -4.82 -5.72 -3.07
C VAL A 27 -4.81 -7.10 -2.44
N ASP A 28 -3.75 -7.88 -2.68
CA ASP A 28 -3.55 -9.12 -1.92
C ASP A 28 -3.15 -8.83 -0.47
N MET A 29 -3.42 -9.78 0.40
CA MET A 29 -3.02 -9.72 1.80
C MET A 29 -1.60 -10.24 2.01
N GLY A 30 -1.37 -11.50 1.63
CA GLY A 30 -0.12 -12.18 1.86
C GLY A 30 0.99 -11.60 0.99
N GLY A 31 2.18 -11.35 1.54
CA GLY A 31 3.29 -10.79 0.78
C GLY A 31 3.16 -9.32 0.38
N VAL A 32 1.96 -8.73 0.43
CA VAL A 32 1.70 -7.32 0.06
C VAL A 32 1.41 -6.47 1.30
N LEU A 33 0.36 -6.80 2.03
CA LEU A 33 -0.01 -6.08 3.26
C LEU A 33 0.54 -6.78 4.51
N PHE A 34 0.58 -8.10 4.51
CA PHE A 34 1.04 -8.93 5.63
C PHE A 34 2.06 -9.96 5.14
N PRO A 35 2.94 -10.49 6.01
CA PRO A 35 3.84 -11.60 5.67
C PRO A 35 3.04 -12.82 5.17
N SER A 36 3.52 -13.51 4.14
CA SER A 36 2.80 -14.61 3.48
C SER A 36 2.68 -15.86 4.35
N SER A 37 3.61 -16.14 5.22
CA SER A 37 3.57 -17.22 6.23
C SER A 37 4.74 -17.16 7.20
N SER A 38 4.66 -17.98 8.27
CA SER A 38 5.65 -18.10 9.34
C SER A 38 7.03 -18.65 8.92
N ASN A 39 7.20 -19.09 7.68
CA ASN A 39 8.47 -19.60 7.14
C ASN A 39 9.15 -18.67 6.13
N ASP A 40 8.45 -17.73 5.56
CA ASP A 40 9.09 -16.65 4.85
C ASP A 40 9.63 -15.68 5.91
N GLN A 41 10.89 -15.87 6.24
CA GLN A 41 11.72 -14.76 6.68
C GLN A 41 11.85 -13.83 5.46
N VAL A 42 10.72 -13.27 5.01
CA VAL A 42 10.74 -12.02 4.29
C VAL A 42 11.56 -11.14 5.21
N GLN A 43 12.71 -10.74 4.74
CA GLN A 43 13.40 -9.62 5.36
C GLN A 43 12.34 -8.52 5.43
N VAL A 44 11.64 -8.48 6.54
CA VAL A 44 10.88 -7.32 6.98
C VAL A 44 11.90 -6.24 6.79
N GLY A 45 11.70 -5.39 5.77
CA GLY A 45 12.64 -4.33 5.51
C GLY A 45 12.89 -3.75 6.88
N THR A 46 14.13 -3.92 7.36
CA THR A 46 14.51 -3.54 8.70
C THR A 46 13.93 -2.16 8.88
N THR A 47 12.85 -2.06 9.64
CA THR A 47 12.30 -0.75 9.96
C THR A 47 13.33 -0.16 10.89
N GLU A 48 14.34 0.45 10.25
CA GLU A 48 15.26 1.27 10.98
C GLU A 48 14.42 2.20 11.82
N LYS A 49 14.64 2.17 13.10
CA LYS A 49 14.05 3.14 14.01
C LYS A 49 15.17 3.99 14.57
N PRO A 50 14.97 5.28 14.79
CA PRO A 50 15.96 6.09 15.44
C PRO A 50 16.22 5.55 16.85
N THR A 51 17.47 5.53 17.29
CA THR A 51 17.82 5.22 18.68
C THR A 51 17.22 6.24 19.65
N ASP A 52 17.19 7.50 19.22
CA ASP A 52 16.47 8.58 19.90
C ASP A 52 15.06 8.75 19.34
N VAL A 53 14.16 7.89 19.78
CA VAL A 53 12.75 7.92 19.39
C VAL A 53 12.09 9.23 19.81
N LYS A 54 12.40 9.73 21.02
CA LYS A 54 11.80 10.96 21.55
C LYS A 54 12.28 12.20 20.78
N GLY A 55 13.56 12.24 20.41
CA GLY A 55 14.10 13.31 19.57
C GLY A 55 13.45 13.35 18.21
N PHE A 56 13.25 12.21 17.58
CA PHE A 56 12.48 12.13 16.31
C PHE A 56 11.03 12.62 16.48
N GLN A 57 10.32 12.15 17.50
CA GLN A 57 8.93 12.55 17.77
C GLN A 57 8.83 14.08 18.01
N ASN A 58 9.75 14.64 18.81
CA ASN A 58 9.83 16.09 19.03
C ASN A 58 10.06 16.85 17.74
N TRP A 59 10.96 16.37 16.88
CA TRP A 59 11.22 16.99 15.59
C TRP A 59 9.96 16.97 14.68
N VAL A 60 9.19 15.87 14.68
CA VAL A 60 7.91 15.79 13.95
C VAL A 60 6.94 16.87 14.46
N ILE A 61 6.85 17.08 15.78
CA ILE A 61 5.98 18.09 16.38
C ILE A 61 6.44 19.50 16.02
N THR A 62 7.73 19.79 16.22
CA THR A 62 8.24 21.17 16.15
C THR A 62 8.53 21.63 14.73
N THR A 63 9.06 20.75 13.89
CA THR A 63 9.50 21.07 12.53
C THR A 63 8.45 20.75 11.48
N LYS A 64 7.82 19.60 11.58
CA LYS A 64 6.75 19.20 10.62
C LYS A 64 5.37 19.68 11.03
N LYS A 65 5.21 20.13 12.29
CA LYS A 65 3.93 20.58 12.86
C LYS A 65 2.79 19.56 12.71
N ASP A 66 3.13 18.27 12.64
CA ASP A 66 2.21 17.16 12.43
C ASP A 66 2.00 16.36 13.72
N ASN A 67 1.37 17.01 14.70
CA ASN A 67 1.10 16.41 16.01
C ASN A 67 0.11 15.24 15.89
N GLN A 68 -0.77 15.28 14.89
CA GLN A 68 -1.83 14.28 14.73
C GLN A 68 -1.27 12.90 14.39
N ILE A 69 -0.16 12.84 13.64
CA ILE A 69 0.46 11.57 13.24
C ILE A 69 0.96 10.77 14.46
N LEU A 70 1.36 11.43 15.53
CA LEU A 70 1.82 10.80 16.78
C LEU A 70 0.66 10.43 17.73
N GLY A 71 -0.56 10.92 17.44
CA GLY A 71 -1.74 10.68 18.26
C GLY A 71 -1.71 11.39 19.62
N ARG A 72 -2.59 10.97 20.53
CA ARG A 72 -2.83 11.66 21.81
C ARG A 72 -1.63 11.71 22.77
N TYR A 73 -0.66 10.83 22.60
CA TYR A 73 0.50 10.73 23.50
C TYR A 73 1.69 11.58 23.05
N GLY A 74 1.66 12.13 21.83
CA GLY A 74 2.71 12.99 21.31
C GLY A 74 4.10 12.36 21.36
N ALA A 75 5.08 13.11 21.88
CA ALA A 75 6.47 12.65 22.01
C ALA A 75 6.71 11.92 23.35
N ASP A 76 6.19 10.71 23.46
CA ASP A 76 6.30 9.87 24.65
C ASP A 76 7.60 9.05 24.75
N GLY A 77 8.44 9.09 23.71
CA GLY A 77 9.68 8.32 23.60
C GLY A 77 9.47 6.83 23.28
N LYS A 78 8.24 6.38 23.07
CA LYS A 78 7.95 4.98 22.77
C LYS A 78 7.82 4.76 21.27
N TRP A 79 8.39 3.64 20.83
CA TRP A 79 8.21 3.18 19.45
C TRP A 79 6.92 2.39 19.34
N GLY A 80 5.89 3.02 18.84
CA GLY A 80 4.57 2.42 18.61
C GLY A 80 4.08 2.64 17.18
N LYS A 81 2.87 2.20 16.88
CA LYS A 81 2.24 2.30 15.56
C LYS A 81 2.30 3.75 15.00
N ASN A 82 1.96 4.73 15.80
CA ASN A 82 1.92 6.13 15.38
C ASN A 82 3.31 6.67 15.06
N THR A 83 4.31 6.36 15.91
CA THR A 83 5.71 6.75 15.67
C THR A 83 6.29 6.04 14.45
N SER A 84 5.96 4.77 14.25
CA SER A 84 6.34 4.03 13.03
C SER A 84 5.76 4.66 11.78
N ASN A 85 4.49 5.06 11.80
CA ASN A 85 3.86 5.77 10.69
C ASN A 85 4.53 7.13 10.41
N ALA A 86 4.88 7.86 11.47
CA ALA A 86 5.64 9.11 11.33
C ALA A 86 7.03 8.86 10.73
N TRP A 87 7.70 7.77 11.12
CA TRP A 87 9.01 7.40 10.57
C TRP A 87 8.94 7.05 9.10
N VAL A 88 7.94 6.29 8.67
CA VAL A 88 7.70 6.00 7.24
C VAL A 88 7.50 7.30 6.45
N LYS A 89 6.80 8.27 7.02
CA LYS A 89 6.51 9.55 6.35
C LYS A 89 7.72 10.50 6.33
N TYR A 90 8.48 10.56 7.41
CA TYR A 90 9.46 11.63 7.63
C TYR A 90 10.88 11.14 7.92
N GLY A 91 11.10 9.83 8.06
CA GLY A 91 12.39 9.28 8.50
C GLY A 91 13.56 9.63 7.59
N GLU A 92 13.37 9.60 6.27
CA GLU A 92 14.42 9.96 5.31
C GLU A 92 14.81 11.45 5.42
N GLU A 93 13.86 12.32 5.67
CA GLU A 93 14.12 13.74 5.88
C GLU A 93 14.84 13.98 7.20
N TYR A 94 14.39 13.28 8.26
CA TYR A 94 15.07 13.34 9.57
C TYR A 94 16.52 12.89 9.49
N LYS A 95 16.83 11.81 8.77
CA LYS A 95 18.20 11.33 8.55
C LYS A 95 19.07 12.36 7.82
N LYS A 96 18.52 13.04 6.82
CA LYS A 96 19.26 14.07 6.06
C LYS A 96 19.73 15.23 6.94
N ILE A 97 18.88 15.68 7.88
CA ILE A 97 19.22 16.79 8.77
C ILE A 97 19.93 16.34 10.05
N ASN A 98 19.90 15.06 10.37
CA ASN A 98 20.57 14.44 11.49
C ASN A 98 21.49 13.30 11.01
N PRO A 99 22.58 13.58 10.29
CA PRO A 99 23.42 12.55 9.67
C PRO A 99 24.07 11.60 10.69
N ASN A 100 24.16 12.00 11.96
CA ASN A 100 24.67 11.21 13.06
C ASN A 100 23.55 10.45 13.82
N ALA A 101 22.29 10.55 13.39
CA ALA A 101 21.22 9.81 14.04
C ALA A 101 21.46 8.31 13.87
N LYS A 102 21.82 7.65 14.97
CA LYS A 102 21.96 6.20 14.98
C LYS A 102 20.57 5.57 14.79
N THR A 103 20.50 4.57 13.93
CA THR A 103 19.31 3.75 13.73
C THR A 103 19.60 2.35 14.23
N THR A 104 18.58 1.70 14.76
CA THR A 104 18.65 0.28 15.12
C THR A 104 17.68 -0.51 14.26
N SER A 105 18.13 -1.64 13.74
CA SER A 105 17.25 -2.61 13.12
C SER A 105 16.33 -3.19 14.20
N GLY A 106 15.08 -2.84 14.19
CA GLY A 106 14.09 -3.42 15.10
C GLY A 106 13.35 -4.55 14.40
N ASN A 107 13.32 -5.74 15.01
CA ASN A 107 12.30 -6.75 14.69
C ASN A 107 10.93 -6.22 15.15
N SER A 108 10.38 -5.28 14.43
CA SER A 108 8.97 -4.98 14.61
C SER A 108 8.21 -5.94 13.70
N GLN A 109 7.39 -6.81 14.29
CA GLN A 109 6.29 -7.46 13.56
C GLN A 109 5.33 -6.35 13.08
N GLY A 110 5.85 -5.44 12.25
CA GLY A 110 5.15 -4.35 11.66
C GLY A 110 4.44 -4.84 10.40
N PHE A 111 3.25 -4.36 10.24
CA PHE A 111 2.48 -4.42 9.02
C PHE A 111 3.36 -4.01 7.81
N ILE A 112 3.74 -5.00 6.98
CA ILE A 112 4.68 -4.82 5.84
C ILE A 112 4.18 -3.75 4.88
N GLY A 113 2.88 -3.73 4.62
CA GLY A 113 2.24 -2.82 3.69
C GLY A 113 1.91 -1.43 4.24
N SER A 114 2.43 -1.03 5.43
CA SER A 114 2.00 0.24 6.06
C SER A 114 2.15 1.47 5.16
N GLY A 115 3.24 1.57 4.40
CA GLY A 115 3.45 2.65 3.43
C GLY A 115 2.48 2.60 2.26
N LEU A 116 2.34 1.43 1.66
CA LEU A 116 1.40 1.19 0.56
C LEU A 116 -0.05 1.40 1.02
N TRP A 117 -0.43 0.85 2.18
CA TRP A 117 -1.77 1.02 2.73
C TRP A 117 -2.12 2.49 2.96
N ASN A 118 -1.20 3.27 3.55
CA ASN A 118 -1.42 4.70 3.74
C ASN A 118 -1.62 5.46 2.42
N TYR A 119 -0.96 5.02 1.35
CA TYR A 119 -1.11 5.61 0.03
C TYR A 119 -2.47 5.29 -0.62
N ILE A 120 -2.96 4.05 -0.47
CA ILE A 120 -4.16 3.58 -1.19
C ILE A 120 -5.45 3.59 -0.36
N LYS A 121 -5.41 3.67 0.97
CA LYS A 121 -6.61 3.53 1.84
C LYS A 121 -7.75 4.48 1.50
N ASN A 122 -7.43 5.70 1.04
CA ASN A 122 -8.43 6.69 0.64
C ASN A 122 -9.00 6.46 -0.78
N GLN A 123 -8.41 5.54 -1.55
CA GLN A 123 -8.88 5.11 -2.87
C GLN A 123 -9.91 3.97 -2.79
N ASN A 124 -10.35 3.67 -1.58
CA ASN A 124 -11.38 2.67 -1.32
C ASN A 124 -11.03 1.27 -1.87
N PRO A 125 -9.84 0.71 -1.55
CA PRO A 125 -9.38 -0.53 -2.13
C PRO A 125 -10.20 -1.73 -1.67
N ILE A 126 -10.24 -2.77 -2.49
CA ILE A 126 -10.80 -4.08 -2.17
C ILE A 126 -9.65 -5.03 -1.85
N ILE A 127 -9.75 -5.73 -0.75
CA ILE A 127 -8.82 -6.82 -0.43
C ILE A 127 -9.27 -8.07 -1.19
N LEU A 128 -8.37 -8.64 -1.99
CA LEU A 128 -8.67 -9.83 -2.80
C LEU A 128 -7.60 -10.89 -2.51
N THR A 129 -7.96 -11.90 -1.72
CA THR A 129 -6.98 -12.85 -1.17
C THR A 129 -7.39 -14.31 -1.37
N SER A 130 -6.41 -15.19 -1.57
CA SER A 130 -6.65 -16.62 -1.69
C SER A 130 -6.64 -17.31 -0.31
N ILE A 131 -7.46 -18.35 -0.17
CA ILE A 131 -7.61 -19.14 1.06
C ILE A 131 -7.29 -20.62 0.88
N GLY A 132 -7.07 -21.08 -0.37
CA GLY A 132 -6.90 -22.50 -0.67
C GLY A 132 -8.17 -23.31 -0.48
N THR A 133 -8.01 -24.63 -0.42
CA THR A 133 -9.15 -25.59 -0.32
C THR A 133 -9.32 -26.19 1.07
N THR A 134 -8.34 -26.04 1.97
CA THR A 134 -8.36 -26.64 3.31
C THR A 134 -8.55 -25.60 4.40
N ASN A 135 -9.32 -25.93 5.44
CA ASN A 135 -9.60 -25.06 6.58
C ASN A 135 -10.07 -23.65 6.17
N THR A 136 -10.89 -23.57 5.12
CA THR A 136 -11.27 -22.33 4.46
C THR A 136 -11.95 -21.36 5.41
N GLU A 137 -12.87 -21.83 6.24
CA GLU A 137 -13.61 -20.97 7.18
C GLU A 137 -12.67 -20.37 8.24
N GLN A 138 -11.80 -21.18 8.84
CA GLN A 138 -10.82 -20.68 9.81
C GLN A 138 -9.87 -19.64 9.18
N LYS A 139 -9.43 -19.88 7.94
CA LYS A 139 -8.58 -18.93 7.20
C LYS A 139 -9.30 -17.63 6.90
N LYS A 140 -10.58 -17.69 6.50
CA LYS A 140 -11.42 -16.48 6.30
C LYS A 140 -11.48 -15.67 7.59
N GLN A 141 -11.85 -16.29 8.71
CA GLN A 141 -11.98 -15.61 9.99
C GLN A 141 -10.65 -14.94 10.42
N ASN A 142 -9.53 -15.64 10.24
CA ASN A 142 -8.21 -15.08 10.55
C ASN A 142 -7.88 -13.87 9.68
N LYS A 143 -8.17 -13.94 8.36
CA LYS A 143 -7.95 -12.84 7.43
C LYS A 143 -8.87 -11.65 7.71
N LEU A 144 -10.14 -11.89 8.02
CA LEU A 144 -11.08 -10.84 8.43
C LEU A 144 -10.63 -10.13 9.71
N LYS A 145 -10.13 -10.90 10.70
CA LYS A 145 -9.55 -10.31 11.91
C LYS A 145 -8.34 -9.43 11.61
N GLN A 146 -7.46 -9.85 10.70
CA GLN A 146 -6.31 -9.05 10.27
C GLN A 146 -6.75 -7.77 9.56
N THR A 147 -7.68 -7.86 8.60
CA THR A 147 -8.17 -6.68 7.85
C THR A 147 -8.94 -5.71 8.75
N SER A 148 -9.71 -6.21 9.70
CA SER A 148 -10.40 -5.37 10.71
C SER A 148 -9.43 -4.52 11.53
N SER A 149 -8.21 -5.03 11.80
CA SER A 149 -7.17 -4.23 12.49
C SER A 149 -6.67 -3.02 11.70
N LEU A 150 -6.92 -3.00 10.39
CA LEU A 150 -6.63 -1.89 9.48
C LEU A 150 -7.83 -0.96 9.26
N GLY A 151 -8.96 -1.26 9.89
CA GLY A 151 -10.22 -0.55 9.67
C GLY A 151 -10.90 -0.89 8.34
N ILE A 152 -10.56 -2.05 7.74
CA ILE A 152 -11.17 -2.49 6.48
C ILE A 152 -12.50 -3.19 6.79
N PRO A 153 -13.63 -2.73 6.23
CA PRO A 153 -14.91 -3.41 6.38
C PRO A 153 -14.92 -4.79 5.73
N ASN A 154 -15.67 -5.74 6.30
CA ASN A 154 -15.69 -7.13 5.83
C ASN A 154 -16.24 -7.29 4.41
N ASP A 155 -17.15 -6.42 3.98
CA ASP A 155 -17.71 -6.37 2.62
C ASP A 155 -16.68 -5.93 1.56
N ARG A 156 -15.54 -5.41 2.01
CA ARG A 156 -14.39 -5.06 1.18
C ARG A 156 -13.32 -6.16 1.11
N VAL A 157 -13.60 -7.33 1.63
CA VAL A 157 -12.68 -8.47 1.62
C VAL A 157 -13.28 -9.60 0.79
N LEU A 158 -12.68 -9.87 -0.36
CA LEU A 158 -13.08 -10.94 -1.26
C LEU A 158 -12.11 -12.11 -1.15
N PHE A 159 -12.67 -13.31 -1.18
CA PHE A 159 -11.94 -14.56 -1.08
C PHE A 159 -12.04 -15.36 -2.37
N VAL A 160 -10.91 -15.90 -2.80
CA VAL A 160 -10.83 -16.87 -3.89
C VAL A 160 -10.14 -18.14 -3.41
N THR A 161 -10.32 -19.23 -4.15
CA THR A 161 -9.67 -20.49 -3.81
C THR A 161 -8.18 -20.44 -4.14
N ASN A 162 -7.82 -20.11 -5.39
CA ASN A 162 -6.43 -20.02 -5.85
C ASN A 162 -6.05 -18.58 -6.17
N GLY A 163 -4.75 -18.28 -6.19
CA GLY A 163 -4.27 -16.94 -6.51
C GLY A 163 -4.69 -16.48 -7.91
N THR A 164 -4.57 -17.35 -8.90
CA THR A 164 -4.96 -17.06 -10.29
C THR A 164 -6.46 -16.83 -10.49
N ASP A 165 -7.31 -17.35 -9.58
CA ASP A 165 -8.76 -17.12 -9.62
C ASP A 165 -9.11 -15.64 -9.39
N LYS A 166 -8.18 -14.84 -8.86
CA LYS A 166 -8.34 -13.38 -8.74
C LYS A 166 -8.65 -12.74 -10.08
N ALA A 167 -8.16 -13.31 -11.18
CA ALA A 167 -8.37 -12.80 -12.53
C ALA A 167 -9.87 -12.76 -12.96
N GLN A 168 -10.76 -13.46 -12.27
CA GLN A 168 -12.21 -13.36 -12.52
C GLN A 168 -12.78 -11.95 -12.17
N TYR A 169 -12.09 -11.21 -11.31
CA TYR A 169 -12.46 -9.84 -10.94
C TYR A 169 -11.79 -8.78 -11.82
N SER A 170 -10.89 -9.18 -12.73
CA SER A 170 -10.14 -8.29 -13.60
C SER A 170 -11.04 -7.61 -14.64
N GLY A 171 -10.50 -6.62 -15.31
CA GLY A 171 -11.14 -5.88 -16.40
C GLY A 171 -10.60 -4.46 -16.51
N GLN A 172 -11.15 -3.71 -17.46
CA GLN A 172 -10.77 -2.32 -17.70
C GLN A 172 -10.89 -1.48 -16.41
N ASN A 173 -9.95 -0.59 -16.19
CA ASN A 173 -9.88 0.32 -15.03
C ASN A 173 -9.79 -0.39 -13.67
N LYS A 174 -9.26 -1.61 -13.64
CA LYS A 174 -9.02 -2.36 -12.42
C LYS A 174 -7.55 -2.68 -12.27
N ILE A 175 -7.00 -2.43 -11.08
CA ILE A 175 -5.59 -2.67 -10.75
C ILE A 175 -5.54 -3.77 -9.69
N LEU A 176 -4.72 -4.80 -9.90
CA LEU A 176 -4.35 -5.77 -8.88
C LEU A 176 -2.92 -5.52 -8.41
N ILE A 177 -2.73 -5.44 -7.10
CA ILE A 177 -1.42 -5.45 -6.45
C ILE A 177 -1.26 -6.80 -5.75
N ASP A 178 -0.28 -7.59 -6.18
CA ASP A 178 -0.06 -8.96 -5.72
C ASP A 178 1.43 -9.27 -5.75
N ASP A 179 1.96 -10.06 -4.82
CA ASP A 179 3.39 -10.44 -4.79
C ASP A 179 3.72 -11.57 -5.78
N SER A 180 2.71 -12.33 -6.22
CA SER A 180 2.88 -13.38 -7.24
C SER A 180 2.80 -12.82 -8.65
N PRO A 181 3.87 -12.99 -9.47
CA PRO A 181 3.85 -12.65 -10.89
C PRO A 181 2.77 -13.41 -11.67
N GLU A 182 2.47 -14.66 -11.30
CA GLU A 182 1.45 -15.48 -11.96
C GLU A 182 0.06 -14.85 -11.81
N ASN A 183 -0.27 -14.35 -10.60
CA ASN A 183 -1.55 -13.72 -10.33
C ASN A 183 -1.69 -12.41 -11.13
N THR A 184 -0.63 -11.58 -11.15
CA THR A 184 -0.65 -10.31 -11.89
C THR A 184 -0.68 -10.51 -13.40
N GLN A 185 -0.04 -11.56 -13.94
CA GLN A 185 -0.12 -11.93 -15.35
C GLN A 185 -1.52 -12.42 -15.73
N ALA A 186 -2.11 -13.31 -14.91
CA ALA A 186 -3.48 -13.78 -15.14
C ALA A 186 -4.48 -12.61 -15.13
N TRP A 187 -4.30 -11.66 -14.21
CA TRP A 187 -5.11 -10.44 -14.13
C TRP A 187 -4.98 -9.58 -15.38
N THR A 188 -3.74 -9.35 -15.85
CA THR A 188 -3.47 -8.56 -17.06
C THR A 188 -4.03 -9.24 -18.30
N GLY A 189 -3.95 -10.55 -18.39
CA GLY A 189 -4.56 -11.33 -19.47
C GLY A 189 -6.10 -11.20 -19.58
N LYS A 190 -6.75 -10.69 -18.54
CA LYS A 190 -8.19 -10.37 -18.51
C LYS A 190 -8.49 -8.87 -18.65
N GLY A 191 -7.52 -8.08 -19.09
CA GLY A 191 -7.70 -6.66 -19.43
C GLY A 191 -7.55 -5.67 -18.27
N GLY A 192 -7.14 -6.11 -17.10
CA GLY A 192 -6.77 -5.24 -15.97
C GLY A 192 -5.29 -4.87 -15.96
N VAL A 193 -4.90 -4.07 -14.99
CA VAL A 193 -3.50 -3.71 -14.72
C VAL A 193 -2.99 -4.55 -13.56
N GLY A 194 -2.01 -5.42 -13.80
CA GLY A 194 -1.32 -6.21 -12.77
C GLY A 194 -0.04 -5.53 -12.31
N ILE A 195 0.10 -5.26 -11.02
CA ILE A 195 1.31 -4.72 -10.41
C ILE A 195 1.91 -5.77 -9.49
N THR A 196 3.03 -6.37 -9.89
CA THR A 196 3.76 -7.31 -9.03
C THR A 196 4.47 -6.54 -7.93
N HIS A 197 4.03 -6.76 -6.70
CA HIS A 197 4.58 -6.12 -5.51
C HIS A 197 5.95 -6.72 -5.17
N LYS A 198 6.97 -5.87 -5.07
CA LYS A 198 8.30 -6.23 -4.55
C LYS A 198 8.65 -5.44 -3.30
N ASN A 199 8.22 -4.18 -3.26
CA ASN A 199 8.34 -3.28 -2.11
C ASN A 199 7.40 -2.09 -2.29
N ASN A 200 7.10 -1.39 -1.18
CA ASN A 200 6.15 -0.29 -1.17
C ASN A 200 6.52 0.85 -2.13
N ASN A 201 7.80 1.26 -2.16
CA ASN A 201 8.23 2.40 -2.97
C ASN A 201 8.03 2.16 -4.46
N GLN A 202 8.41 0.97 -4.94
CA GLN A 202 8.23 0.58 -6.33
C GLN A 202 6.75 0.50 -6.71
N THR A 203 5.95 -0.12 -5.85
CA THR A 203 4.50 -0.26 -6.09
C THR A 203 3.81 1.10 -6.11
N ILE A 204 4.11 2.00 -5.18
CA ILE A 204 3.58 3.37 -5.15
C ILE A 204 3.97 4.14 -6.42
N LYS A 205 5.24 4.02 -6.85
CA LYS A 205 5.71 4.66 -8.09
C LYS A 205 4.94 4.16 -9.31
N MET A 206 4.62 2.86 -9.39
CA MET A 206 3.81 2.32 -10.48
C MET A 206 2.36 2.78 -10.39
N LEU A 207 1.77 2.78 -9.18
CA LEU A 207 0.40 3.24 -8.95
C LEU A 207 0.20 4.71 -9.29
N SER A 208 1.18 5.57 -9.03
CA SER A 208 1.08 7.00 -9.32
C SER A 208 0.88 7.33 -10.80
N GLN A 209 1.15 6.39 -11.71
CA GLN A 209 0.87 6.53 -13.13
C GLN A 209 -0.62 6.40 -13.48
N TYR A 210 -1.39 5.77 -12.60
CA TYR A 210 -2.82 5.50 -12.78
C TYR A 210 -3.71 6.33 -11.85
N LEU A 211 -3.18 6.73 -10.71
CA LEU A 211 -3.91 7.49 -9.70
C LEU A 211 -3.51 8.96 -9.84
N GLN A 212 -4.34 9.73 -10.52
CA GLN A 212 -4.16 11.18 -10.60
C GLN A 212 -4.27 11.80 -9.20
N PRO A 213 -3.51 12.88 -8.88
CA PRO A 213 -3.75 13.66 -7.68
C PRO A 213 -5.20 14.15 -7.70
N GLN A 214 -5.94 13.84 -6.66
CA GLN A 214 -7.23 14.51 -6.44
C GLN A 214 -6.95 15.99 -6.21
N ALA A 215 -7.40 16.82 -7.13
CA ALA A 215 -7.27 18.28 -7.05
C ALA A 215 -8.04 18.84 -5.84
#